data_1890cdaaa84c3fbaaf67e5965d91f450
#
_entry.id   1890cdaaa84c3fbaaf67e5965d91f450
#
_cell.length_a   1.000
_cell.length_b   1.000
_cell.length_c   1.000
_cell.angle_alpha   90.00
_cell.angle_beta   90.00
_cell.angle_gamma   90.00
#
_symmetry.space_group_name_H-M   'P 1'
#
loop_
_entity.id
_entity.type
_entity.pdbx_description
1 polymer ?
#
loop_
_entity_poly.entity_id
_entity_poly.type
_entity_poly.pdbx_seq_one_letter_code
_entity_poly.pdbx_strand_id
1 'polypeptide(L)'
;MKPLTAAGCCSVVLLMTLAGCGGGGGSSPQSTPAPSAVDDQTPPRTGDPTVSAPVAEPSIPVATAPPVTNPPESTTPPAPPTGGEPPPPDGPVPVSGNRTHGIWSSLVDWPLLSIHAALLPDGRVMTYGTNISRIGGNRFMYDVFDPNEALGSSDAHLTLENTTGTFLFCSAQVVLPTSGELLLAGGDVLANGSVQNRGNADVNIFDPVDNSLRPAATMQRPRWYATATVLPTGEVYLQGGTDGEDHPELRLENGAFRLLSGIDTLRVLPNGDRYFDNNYPRNFVAPSGKIFGLDHHWMYQVDPYGTGDRGEQGKLTMFGAHWDIPSTNGGDNYRGWAATSTAVMYRPGKILQLGGTQANATIIDIIGTTPRLEDLPPMSQVRQWANATLMPDGRVFVSGGSSKNLLRDAASRDVGQVAYGSEIFDPETLSWSPAAPVSIGRFYHSLTLLLPDATILSTGGGSPGPLTNLNAQVYYPGYLFKDDGERATRPVIEQAPGALPLVVNPSSTFDLTSPDASRIERVTMVATGSVTHSFDMNQRFVEPTFIVTGNQIRVTLPSNAYETPPGYYMVFILDKAGTPSKARMIRINPQRS
;
A
#
# COMPACT_ATOMS: atom_id res chain seq x y z
N MET A 1 -37.19 -50.27 -24.58
CA MET A 1 -37.04 -51.69 -24.20
C MET A 1 -36.04 -51.71 -23.05
N LYS A 2 -36.52 -51.99 -21.88
CA LYS A 2 -35.81 -52.55 -20.73
C LYS A 2 -35.55 -54.04 -21.00
N PRO A 3 -34.81 -54.85 -20.20
CA PRO A 3 -34.46 -54.69 -18.79
C PRO A 3 -33.09 -55.25 -18.32
N LEU A 4 -32.71 -54.95 -17.07
CA LEU A 4 -32.41 -55.83 -15.88
C LEU A 4 -31.06 -56.60 -15.92
N THR A 5 -30.29 -56.84 -14.84
CA THR A 5 -30.43 -57.04 -13.38
C THR A 5 -29.00 -57.07 -12.81
N ALA A 6 -28.62 -56.60 -11.69
CA ALA A 6 -28.81 -56.87 -10.26
C ALA A 6 -27.87 -57.94 -9.65
N ALA A 7 -27.49 -57.67 -8.42
CA ALA A 7 -26.97 -58.53 -7.32
C ALA A 7 -25.44 -58.73 -7.25
N GLY A 8 -24.79 -58.76 -6.10
CA GLY A 8 -25.17 -58.59 -4.72
C GLY A 8 -24.04 -58.98 -3.78
N CYS A 9 -24.05 -58.45 -2.59
CA CYS A 9 -23.60 -58.94 -1.28
C CYS A 9 -22.33 -59.80 -1.10
N CYS A 10 -21.43 -59.43 -0.17
CA CYS A 10 -21.39 -60.11 1.14
C CYS A 10 -20.38 -59.44 2.10
N SER A 11 -20.88 -59.17 3.28
CA SER A 11 -20.17 -58.78 4.50
C SER A 11 -19.47 -60.01 5.11
N VAL A 12 -18.32 -59.81 5.78
CA VAL A 12 -17.90 -60.68 6.90
C VAL A 12 -17.24 -59.82 7.96
N VAL A 13 -17.90 -59.78 9.13
CA VAL A 13 -17.41 -59.37 10.44
C VAL A 13 -16.72 -60.55 11.08
N LEU A 14 -15.59 -60.35 11.74
CA LEU A 14 -15.12 -61.27 12.78
C LEU A 14 -14.48 -60.51 13.95
N LEU A 15 -15.18 -60.58 15.07
CA LEU A 15 -14.71 -60.31 16.45
C LEU A 15 -13.96 -61.54 16.98
N MET A 16 -12.94 -61.37 17.80
CA MET A 16 -12.64 -62.21 18.97
C MET A 16 -11.64 -61.46 19.92
N THR A 17 -11.91 -61.35 21.00
CA THR A 17 -12.01 -61.23 22.42
C THR A 17 -11.00 -62.05 23.22
N LEU A 18 -10.50 -61.38 24.32
CA LEU A 18 -10.16 -61.90 25.68
C LEU A 18 -8.89 -62.74 25.82
N ALA A 19 -8.07 -62.53 26.82
CA ALA A 19 -8.00 -62.40 28.25
C ALA A 19 -6.51 -62.66 28.66
N GLY A 20 -5.90 -62.29 29.73
CA GLY A 20 -6.22 -61.82 31.04
C GLY A 20 -5.10 -62.25 32.01
N CYS A 21 -4.99 -61.55 33.12
CA CYS A 21 -4.36 -61.92 34.42
C CYS A 21 -2.82 -62.04 34.47
N GLY A 22 -2.11 -61.55 35.49
CA GLY A 22 -2.39 -60.96 36.75
C GLY A 22 -1.15 -60.90 37.61
N GLY A 23 -1.18 -60.05 38.66
CA GLY A 23 -0.51 -60.14 39.94
C GLY A 23 0.94 -59.61 40.04
N GLY A 24 1.29 -58.72 40.86
CA GLY A 24 1.01 -58.37 42.21
C GLY A 24 2.26 -57.94 42.95
N GLY A 25 2.15 -56.98 43.87
CA GLY A 25 3.12 -56.70 44.96
C GLY A 25 4.07 -55.52 44.67
N GLY A 26 3.96 -54.41 45.25
CA GLY A 26 3.97 -53.86 46.58
C GLY A 26 5.34 -53.40 47.04
N SER A 27 5.54 -52.08 47.20
CA SER A 27 6.08 -51.33 48.31
C SER A 27 6.90 -50.08 47.90
N SER A 28 6.48 -48.95 48.42
CA SER A 28 7.22 -47.67 48.52
C SER A 28 8.08 -47.70 49.79
N PRO A 29 8.82 -46.66 50.18
CA PRO A 29 9.53 -45.58 49.46
C PRO A 29 10.99 -45.41 49.95
N GLN A 30 11.83 -44.70 49.24
CA GLN A 30 12.93 -43.93 49.90
C GLN A 30 13.49 -42.80 49.03
N SER A 31 13.78 -41.72 49.70
CA SER A 31 14.27 -40.40 49.37
C SER A 31 15.67 -40.32 48.74
N THR A 32 15.77 -39.36 47.77
CA THR A 32 16.87 -38.43 47.41
C THR A 32 18.35 -38.87 47.51
N PRO A 33 19.28 -38.37 46.68
CA PRO A 33 19.59 -36.97 46.45
C PRO A 33 19.89 -36.60 44.97
N ALA A 34 19.94 -35.29 44.71
CA ALA A 34 20.28 -34.66 43.43
C ALA A 34 21.75 -34.94 43.02
N PRO A 35 22.03 -35.08 41.74
CA PRO A 35 23.37 -34.89 41.21
C PRO A 35 23.53 -33.57 40.45
N SER A 36 24.73 -33.09 40.57
CA SER A 36 25.41 -31.93 40.05
C SER A 36 25.27 -31.70 38.56
N ALA A 37 25.38 -30.41 38.20
CA ALA A 37 25.56 -29.91 36.86
C ALA A 37 26.64 -30.67 36.07
N VAL A 38 26.28 -31.11 34.87
CA VAL A 38 27.24 -31.55 33.85
C VAL A 38 27.09 -30.56 32.70
N ASP A 39 28.21 -29.92 32.34
CA ASP A 39 28.40 -29.08 31.19
C ASP A 39 27.94 -29.79 29.92
N ASP A 40 26.90 -29.25 29.28
CA ASP A 40 26.53 -29.60 27.92
C ASP A 40 27.05 -28.52 26.95
N GLN A 41 28.24 -28.80 26.42
CA GLN A 41 28.82 -28.00 25.34
C GLN A 41 28.17 -28.41 24.02
N THR A 42 27.08 -27.71 23.65
CA THR A 42 26.55 -27.76 22.30
C THR A 42 27.31 -26.74 21.44
N PRO A 43 27.85 -27.11 20.26
CA PRO A 43 28.57 -26.17 19.43
C PRO A 43 27.60 -25.13 18.85
N PRO A 44 28.06 -23.87 18.65
CA PRO A 44 27.19 -22.80 18.18
C PRO A 44 26.70 -23.06 16.73
N ARG A 45 25.40 -22.97 16.52
CA ARG A 45 24.82 -22.94 15.19
C ARG A 45 25.30 -21.68 14.48
N THR A 46 26.07 -21.87 13.45
CA THR A 46 26.42 -20.81 12.49
C THR A 46 25.20 -20.53 11.62
N GLY A 47 24.74 -19.27 11.62
CA GLY A 47 23.84 -18.78 10.57
C GLY A 47 22.61 -17.96 11.01
N ASP A 48 22.79 -17.02 11.93
CA ASP A 48 21.83 -15.95 12.09
C ASP A 48 22.49 -14.65 11.59
N PRO A 49 22.00 -14.00 10.53
CA PRO A 49 22.54 -12.70 10.14
C PRO A 49 22.06 -11.65 11.15
N THR A 50 22.90 -11.37 12.13
CA THR A 50 22.73 -10.20 13.00
C THR A 50 22.61 -8.96 12.12
N VAL A 51 21.43 -8.36 12.11
CA VAL A 51 21.24 -6.97 11.67
C VAL A 51 22.07 -6.12 12.63
N SER A 52 23.20 -5.64 12.15
CA SER A 52 24.04 -4.70 12.90
C SER A 52 23.24 -3.43 13.16
N ALA A 53 23.23 -2.97 14.41
CA ALA A 53 22.72 -1.67 14.79
C ALA A 53 23.32 -0.57 13.89
N PRO A 54 22.57 0.50 13.57
CA PRO A 54 23.12 1.61 12.80
C PRO A 54 24.29 2.23 13.57
N VAL A 55 25.45 2.23 12.94
CA VAL A 55 26.62 2.95 13.43
C VAL A 55 26.30 4.44 13.36
N ALA A 56 26.54 5.17 14.45
CA ALA A 56 26.40 6.61 14.52
C ALA A 56 27.15 7.26 13.35
N GLU A 57 26.47 8.14 12.60
CA GLU A 57 27.04 8.87 11.48
C GLU A 57 28.21 9.74 11.93
N PRO A 58 29.36 9.73 11.22
CA PRO A 58 30.35 10.77 11.37
C PRO A 58 29.82 12.05 10.70
N SER A 59 29.83 13.16 11.43
CA SER A 59 29.52 14.49 10.93
C SER A 59 30.38 14.84 9.72
N ILE A 60 29.73 15.07 8.58
CA ILE A 60 30.39 15.51 7.33
C ILE A 60 30.52 17.04 7.40
N PRO A 61 31.68 17.64 7.12
CA PRO A 61 31.80 19.10 7.04
C PRO A 61 31.02 19.63 5.84
N VAL A 62 30.22 20.67 6.11
CA VAL A 62 29.45 21.41 5.11
C VAL A 62 30.43 22.11 4.17
N ALA A 63 30.45 21.72 2.91
CA ALA A 63 31.15 22.45 1.87
C ALA A 63 30.38 23.73 1.55
N THR A 64 31.01 24.88 1.77
CA THR A 64 30.47 26.19 1.39
C THR A 64 30.38 26.31 -0.12
N ALA A 65 29.19 26.60 -0.62
CA ALA A 65 28.97 26.90 -2.03
C ALA A 65 29.60 28.26 -2.43
N PRO A 66 30.10 28.39 -3.67
CA PRO A 66 30.63 29.66 -4.17
C PRO A 66 29.51 30.71 -4.36
N PRO A 67 29.82 32.01 -4.30
CA PRO A 67 28.83 33.08 -4.37
C PRO A 67 28.18 33.17 -5.76
N VAL A 68 26.84 33.22 -5.77
CA VAL A 68 26.03 33.42 -6.98
C VAL A 68 26.04 34.91 -7.32
N THR A 69 26.57 35.26 -8.51
CA THR A 69 26.46 36.61 -9.07
C THR A 69 25.10 36.78 -9.75
N ASN A 70 24.36 37.79 -9.36
CA ASN A 70 23.07 38.18 -9.94
C ASN A 70 23.25 38.76 -11.34
N PRO A 71 22.40 38.39 -12.34
CA PRO A 71 22.31 39.12 -13.60
C PRO A 71 21.46 40.40 -13.47
N PRO A 72 21.61 41.38 -14.36
CA PRO A 72 21.08 42.74 -14.19
C PRO A 72 19.56 42.82 -14.43
N GLU A 73 18.90 43.73 -13.69
CA GLU A 73 17.51 44.10 -13.83
C GLU A 73 17.19 44.61 -15.26
N SER A 74 16.07 44.14 -15.82
CA SER A 74 15.48 44.71 -17.03
C SER A 74 13.96 44.80 -16.94
N THR A 75 13.50 46.01 -16.85
CA THR A 75 12.33 46.67 -17.43
C THR A 75 10.92 46.07 -17.30
N THR A 76 10.04 46.88 -16.80
CA THR A 76 8.58 46.88 -16.63
C THR A 76 7.78 46.11 -17.69
N PRO A 77 6.81 45.23 -17.29
CA PRO A 77 5.84 44.63 -18.21
C PRO A 77 4.65 45.56 -18.51
N PRO A 78 3.98 45.42 -19.64
CA PRO A 78 2.78 46.17 -19.99
C PRO A 78 1.55 45.74 -19.17
N ALA A 79 0.60 46.65 -18.97
CA ALA A 79 -0.61 46.47 -18.19
C ALA A 79 -1.55 45.41 -18.78
N PRO A 80 -2.27 44.64 -17.94
CA PRO A 80 -3.20 43.60 -18.39
C PRO A 80 -4.54 44.19 -18.90
N PRO A 81 -5.24 43.47 -19.79
CA PRO A 81 -6.57 43.83 -20.20
C PRO A 81 -7.61 43.55 -19.10
N THR A 82 -8.49 44.49 -18.90
CA THR A 82 -9.59 44.48 -17.94
C THR A 82 -10.73 43.56 -18.40
N GLY A 83 -11.20 42.67 -17.50
CA GLY A 83 -12.56 42.12 -17.54
C GLY A 83 -12.64 40.59 -17.68
N GLY A 84 -12.77 39.92 -16.57
CA GLY A 84 -13.13 38.51 -16.40
C GLY A 84 -12.74 38.07 -15.01
N GLU A 85 -13.71 37.60 -14.24
CA GLU A 85 -13.46 37.02 -12.92
C GLU A 85 -12.41 35.91 -13.04
N PRO A 86 -11.31 35.93 -12.26
CA PRO A 86 -10.29 34.91 -12.38
C PRO A 86 -10.90 33.54 -12.03
N PRO A 87 -10.62 32.48 -12.79
CA PRO A 87 -10.97 31.13 -12.35
C PRO A 87 -10.32 30.85 -11.00
N PRO A 88 -10.94 30.01 -10.14
CA PRO A 88 -10.35 29.65 -8.85
C PRO A 88 -8.93 29.11 -9.08
N PRO A 89 -8.00 29.33 -8.16
CA PRO A 89 -6.60 28.97 -8.35
C PRO A 89 -6.50 27.48 -8.59
N ASP A 90 -6.27 27.11 -9.84
CA ASP A 90 -5.73 25.79 -10.15
C ASP A 90 -4.38 25.72 -9.46
N GLY A 91 -4.20 24.76 -8.53
CA GLY A 91 -2.89 24.47 -8.00
C GLY A 91 -1.89 24.38 -9.17
N PRO A 92 -0.60 24.66 -8.98
CA PRO A 92 0.32 25.07 -10.04
C PRO A 92 0.65 23.95 -11.03
N VAL A 93 -0.34 23.49 -11.79
CA VAL A 93 -0.07 22.70 -12.99
C VAL A 93 0.72 23.60 -13.93
N PRO A 94 1.90 23.17 -14.43
CA PRO A 94 2.72 23.96 -15.34
C PRO A 94 1.92 24.44 -16.55
N VAL A 95 2.17 25.64 -17.02
CA VAL A 95 1.48 26.22 -18.18
C VAL A 95 1.73 25.45 -19.49
N SER A 96 2.81 24.67 -19.54
CA SER A 96 3.13 23.78 -20.64
C SER A 96 3.71 22.46 -20.14
N GLY A 97 3.49 21.38 -20.87
CA GLY A 97 3.95 20.05 -20.54
C GLY A 97 4.08 19.14 -21.75
N ASN A 98 4.04 17.85 -21.52
CA ASN A 98 4.22 16.83 -22.53
C ASN A 98 3.07 15.82 -22.49
N ARG A 99 2.28 15.76 -23.56
CA ARG A 99 1.13 14.85 -23.68
C ARG A 99 1.53 13.38 -23.60
N THR A 100 2.70 13.02 -24.12
CA THR A 100 3.15 11.62 -24.19
C THR A 100 3.77 11.16 -22.89
N HIS A 101 4.67 11.96 -22.29
CA HIS A 101 5.48 11.53 -21.15
C HIS A 101 5.08 12.19 -19.83
N GLY A 102 4.21 13.21 -19.86
CA GLY A 102 4.03 14.06 -18.69
C GLY A 102 5.29 14.88 -18.38
N ILE A 103 5.30 15.53 -17.24
CA ILE A 103 6.46 16.28 -16.73
C ILE A 103 6.50 16.20 -15.19
N TRP A 104 7.67 16.45 -14.61
CA TRP A 104 7.83 16.65 -13.18
C TRP A 104 7.91 18.13 -12.84
N SER A 105 7.43 18.49 -11.64
CA SER A 105 7.74 19.79 -11.05
C SER A 105 9.24 19.91 -10.76
N SER A 106 9.69 21.12 -10.42
CA SER A 106 10.94 21.30 -9.71
C SER A 106 10.94 20.54 -8.40
N LEU A 107 12.13 20.19 -7.92
CA LEU A 107 12.33 19.63 -6.59
C LEU A 107 12.07 20.72 -5.54
N VAL A 108 11.25 20.40 -4.54
CA VAL A 108 10.95 21.31 -3.41
C VAL A 108 11.37 20.65 -2.10
N ASP A 109 11.64 21.48 -1.10
CA ASP A 109 11.90 21.03 0.26
C ASP A 109 10.66 20.38 0.88
N TRP A 110 10.87 19.35 1.71
CA TRP A 110 9.82 18.70 2.49
C TRP A 110 10.18 18.71 3.98
N PRO A 111 9.22 18.93 4.89
CA PRO A 111 9.54 19.16 6.29
C PRO A 111 10.22 18.00 7.01
N LEU A 112 9.91 16.77 6.60
CA LEU A 112 10.39 15.54 7.24
C LEU A 112 10.69 14.44 6.22
N LEU A 113 11.36 13.37 6.65
CA LEU A 113 11.55 12.20 5.82
C LEU A 113 10.24 11.40 5.74
N SER A 114 9.51 11.57 4.65
CA SER A 114 8.23 10.89 4.41
C SER A 114 8.46 9.44 4.03
N ILE A 115 8.28 8.53 4.98
CA ILE A 115 8.34 7.08 4.76
C ILE A 115 6.92 6.54 4.56
N HIS A 116 5.94 7.22 5.14
CA HIS A 116 4.52 6.93 5.08
C HIS A 116 3.75 8.12 4.53
N ALA A 117 2.75 7.87 3.72
CA ALA A 117 1.77 8.87 3.29
C ALA A 117 0.37 8.26 3.18
N ALA A 118 -0.64 9.01 3.59
CA ALA A 118 -2.04 8.66 3.43
C ALA A 118 -2.84 9.85 2.89
N LEU A 119 -3.64 9.63 1.86
CA LEU A 119 -4.60 10.61 1.37
C LEU A 119 -5.83 10.62 2.28
N LEU A 120 -6.08 11.78 2.88
CA LEU A 120 -7.17 12.01 3.83
C LEU A 120 -8.51 12.26 3.10
N PRO A 121 -9.66 12.09 3.78
CA PRO A 121 -10.98 12.31 3.17
C PRO A 121 -11.24 13.73 2.66
N ASP A 122 -10.54 14.71 3.17
CA ASP A 122 -10.62 16.12 2.74
C ASP A 122 -9.67 16.48 1.59
N GLY A 123 -8.87 15.51 1.12
CA GLY A 123 -7.94 15.67 0.00
C GLY A 123 -6.54 16.06 0.40
N ARG A 124 -6.27 16.33 1.68
CA ARG A 124 -4.92 16.57 2.20
C ARG A 124 -4.16 15.26 2.36
N VAL A 125 -2.85 15.34 2.54
CA VAL A 125 -1.97 14.19 2.69
C VAL A 125 -1.26 14.24 4.04
N MET A 126 -1.46 13.24 4.89
CA MET A 126 -0.61 13.07 6.07
C MET A 126 0.65 12.31 5.71
N THR A 127 1.83 12.84 6.09
CA THR A 127 3.12 12.16 5.97
C THR A 127 3.82 12.05 7.31
N TYR A 128 4.54 10.95 7.53
CA TYR A 128 5.35 10.72 8.72
C TYR A 128 6.47 9.70 8.43
N GLY A 129 7.37 9.52 9.39
CA GLY A 129 8.49 8.60 9.22
C GLY A 129 9.30 8.43 10.50
N THR A 130 10.56 8.88 10.47
CA THR A 130 11.48 8.83 11.60
C THR A 130 11.58 10.20 12.29
N ASN A 131 12.57 10.37 13.18
CA ASN A 131 12.94 11.66 13.75
C ASN A 131 13.75 12.55 12.80
N ILE A 132 13.96 12.15 11.55
CA ILE A 132 14.69 12.94 10.55
C ILE A 132 13.73 13.99 9.97
N SER A 133 13.99 15.26 10.31
CA SER A 133 13.17 16.39 9.85
C SER A 133 14.03 17.65 9.71
N ARG A 134 13.50 18.64 8.95
CA ARG A 134 14.11 19.98 8.82
C ARG A 134 13.84 20.87 10.04
N ILE A 135 12.88 20.51 10.87
CA ILE A 135 12.42 21.33 12.01
C ILE A 135 13.33 21.20 13.24
N GLY A 136 14.39 20.41 13.15
CA GLY A 136 15.40 20.29 14.19
C GLY A 136 14.97 19.55 15.46
N GLY A 137 15.94 18.97 16.16
CA GLY A 137 15.74 18.15 17.36
C GLY A 137 15.42 16.69 17.03
N ASN A 138 15.57 15.82 18.03
CA ASN A 138 15.24 14.40 17.94
C ASN A 138 13.75 14.16 18.23
N ARG A 139 12.85 14.91 17.56
CA ARG A 139 11.42 14.78 17.75
C ARG A 139 10.80 13.97 16.62
N PHE A 140 9.83 13.15 16.96
CA PHE A 140 9.00 12.49 15.97
C PHE A 140 7.90 13.45 15.52
N MET A 141 7.87 13.74 14.23
CA MET A 141 6.96 14.68 13.62
C MET A 141 6.07 13.98 12.60
N TYR A 142 4.90 14.54 12.37
CA TYR A 142 4.08 14.28 11.21
C TYR A 142 3.74 15.59 10.51
N ASP A 143 3.39 15.53 9.25
CA ASP A 143 3.06 16.68 8.43
C ASP A 143 1.76 16.45 7.67
N VAL A 144 0.91 17.47 7.62
CA VAL A 144 -0.32 17.48 6.85
C VAL A 144 -0.12 18.44 5.70
N PHE A 145 0.03 17.90 4.50
CA PHE A 145 0.22 18.65 3.26
C PHE A 145 -1.12 18.93 2.58
N ASP A 146 -1.37 20.19 2.21
CA ASP A 146 -2.52 20.59 1.40
C ASP A 146 -2.11 20.74 -0.08
N PRO A 147 -2.55 19.86 -0.97
CA PRO A 147 -2.19 19.93 -2.38
C PRO A 147 -2.91 21.04 -3.15
N ASN A 148 -3.84 21.78 -2.53
CA ASN A 148 -4.45 22.96 -3.13
C ASN A 148 -3.57 24.19 -3.03
N GLU A 149 -2.62 24.19 -2.09
CA GLU A 149 -1.62 25.24 -1.93
C GLU A 149 -0.44 25.06 -2.91
N ALA A 150 0.32 26.10 -3.12
CA ALA A 150 1.48 26.03 -4.01
C ALA A 150 2.53 25.05 -3.47
N LEU A 151 2.95 24.11 -4.28
CA LEU A 151 4.00 23.15 -3.94
C LEU A 151 5.29 23.92 -3.54
N GLY A 152 5.81 23.64 -2.35
CA GLY A 152 6.96 24.32 -1.77
C GLY A 152 6.63 25.59 -0.99
N SER A 153 5.36 25.98 -0.89
CA SER A 153 4.91 27.00 0.05
C SER A 153 4.92 26.45 1.48
N SER A 154 5.30 27.29 2.45
CA SER A 154 5.12 26.97 3.88
C SER A 154 3.65 26.77 4.25
N ASP A 155 2.75 27.45 3.56
CA ASP A 155 1.30 27.40 3.82
C ASP A 155 0.68 26.05 3.42
N ALA A 156 1.38 25.30 2.55
CA ALA A 156 0.99 23.95 2.17
C ALA A 156 1.24 22.90 3.27
N HIS A 157 1.96 23.26 4.34
CA HIS A 157 2.44 22.32 5.36
C HIS A 157 1.98 22.68 6.76
N LEU A 158 1.39 21.73 7.45
CA LEU A 158 1.14 21.79 8.89
C LEU A 158 1.93 20.68 9.57
N THR A 159 3.15 21.01 10.01
CA THR A 159 4.05 20.06 10.67
C THR A 159 3.88 20.10 12.18
N LEU A 160 3.52 18.97 12.77
CA LEU A 160 3.17 18.82 14.18
C LEU A 160 4.02 17.73 14.86
N GLU A 161 4.21 17.87 16.18
CA GLU A 161 4.90 16.87 16.99
C GLU A 161 3.97 15.70 17.33
N ASN A 162 4.47 14.48 17.18
CA ASN A 162 3.81 13.29 17.72
C ASN A 162 4.04 13.21 19.23
N THR A 163 3.01 13.56 20.01
CA THR A 163 3.02 13.57 21.47
C THR A 163 2.46 12.30 22.12
N THR A 164 2.10 11.28 21.33
CA THR A 164 1.48 10.04 21.85
C THR A 164 2.46 9.13 22.56
N GLY A 165 3.75 9.34 22.39
CA GLY A 165 4.81 8.45 22.92
C GLY A 165 5.05 7.19 22.07
N THR A 166 4.21 6.92 21.06
CA THR A 166 4.39 5.79 20.14
C THR A 166 5.36 6.15 19.02
N PHE A 167 6.30 5.28 18.74
CA PHE A 167 7.15 5.40 17.57
C PHE A 167 6.49 4.74 16.35
N LEU A 168 5.89 5.55 15.48
CA LEU A 168 5.07 5.11 14.34
C LEU A 168 5.88 4.58 13.13
N PHE A 169 7.19 4.59 13.19
CA PHE A 169 8.04 4.12 12.10
C PHE A 169 7.70 2.67 11.73
N CYS A 170 7.41 2.46 10.45
CA CYS A 170 7.00 1.17 9.90
C CYS A 170 5.71 0.58 10.50
N SER A 171 4.78 1.44 10.96
CA SER A 171 3.41 1.04 11.30
C SER A 171 2.59 0.63 10.08
N ALA A 172 1.49 -0.09 10.30
CA ALA A 172 0.41 -0.21 9.32
C ALA A 172 -0.48 1.04 9.36
N GLN A 173 -1.08 1.42 8.21
CA GLN A 173 -1.92 2.60 8.14
C GLN A 173 -3.07 2.44 7.15
N VAL A 174 -4.25 2.93 7.51
CA VAL A 174 -5.40 2.99 6.60
C VAL A 174 -6.44 3.98 7.11
N VAL A 175 -7.14 4.68 6.20
CA VAL A 175 -8.29 5.53 6.57
C VAL A 175 -9.47 4.65 6.95
N LEU A 176 -10.02 4.89 8.14
CA LEU A 176 -11.19 4.17 8.65
C LEU A 176 -12.44 4.54 7.84
N PRO A 177 -13.19 3.55 7.31
CA PRO A 177 -14.25 3.82 6.33
C PRO A 177 -15.44 4.58 6.90
N THR A 178 -15.68 4.50 8.19
CA THR A 178 -16.85 5.11 8.83
C THR A 178 -16.55 6.51 9.34
N SER A 179 -15.45 6.71 10.05
CA SER A 179 -15.09 7.99 10.68
C SER A 179 -14.27 8.92 9.77
N GLY A 180 -13.49 8.37 8.84
CA GLY A 180 -12.52 9.14 8.04
C GLY A 180 -11.21 9.43 8.76
N GLU A 181 -11.08 9.00 10.00
CA GLU A 181 -9.83 9.07 10.74
C GLU A 181 -8.79 8.11 10.17
N LEU A 182 -7.51 8.42 10.31
CA LEU A 182 -6.42 7.54 9.90
C LEU A 182 -6.00 6.65 11.07
N LEU A 183 -6.14 5.34 10.89
CA LEU A 183 -5.59 4.32 11.78
C LEU A 183 -4.09 4.17 11.54
N LEU A 184 -3.31 4.16 12.62
CA LEU A 184 -1.87 3.93 12.66
C LEU A 184 -1.61 2.82 13.69
N ALA A 185 -1.25 1.62 13.23
CA ALA A 185 -1.19 0.44 14.08
C ALA A 185 0.23 -0.15 14.12
N GLY A 186 0.79 -0.26 15.32
CA GLY A 186 2.15 -0.72 15.53
C GLY A 186 3.22 0.33 15.22
N GLY A 187 4.36 -0.14 14.83
CA GLY A 187 5.57 0.64 14.59
C GLY A 187 6.75 0.08 15.37
N ASP A 188 7.85 0.80 15.41
CA ASP A 188 9.07 0.36 16.08
C ASP A 188 9.03 0.64 17.59
N VAL A 189 9.91 0.00 18.33
CA VAL A 189 10.19 0.27 19.76
C VAL A 189 11.37 1.21 19.87
N LEU A 190 11.22 2.25 20.68
CA LEU A 190 12.32 3.13 21.06
C LEU A 190 12.79 2.78 22.48
N ALA A 191 14.04 2.32 22.64
CA ALA A 191 14.64 2.08 23.93
C ALA A 191 15.94 2.86 24.09
N ASN A 192 16.05 3.63 25.16
CA ASN A 192 17.22 4.50 25.44
C ASN A 192 17.59 5.45 24.27
N GLY A 193 16.57 5.95 23.57
CA GLY A 193 16.75 6.85 22.40
C GLY A 193 17.19 6.15 21.12
N SER A 194 17.25 4.82 21.09
CA SER A 194 17.63 4.03 19.91
C SER A 194 16.48 3.16 19.42
N VAL A 195 16.32 3.08 18.10
CA VAL A 195 15.39 2.18 17.42
C VAL A 195 15.81 0.73 17.64
N GLN A 196 14.85 -0.15 17.86
CA GLN A 196 15.10 -1.55 18.22
C GLN A 196 14.81 -2.51 17.07
N ASN A 197 14.17 -2.06 16.00
CA ASN A 197 13.63 -2.90 14.91
C ASN A 197 12.72 -4.01 15.46
N ARG A 198 11.87 -3.66 16.42
CA ARG A 198 10.94 -4.55 17.12
C ARG A 198 9.55 -3.94 17.10
N GLY A 199 8.52 -4.81 17.07
CA GLY A 199 7.13 -4.37 17.07
C GLY A 199 6.68 -3.76 18.39
N ASN A 200 5.85 -2.72 18.32
CA ASN A 200 5.00 -2.28 19.43
C ASN A 200 3.53 -2.66 19.16
N ALA A 201 2.70 -2.72 20.19
CA ALA A 201 1.28 -3.05 20.08
C ALA A 201 0.38 -1.81 20.10
N ASP A 202 0.98 -0.62 20.09
CA ASP A 202 0.25 0.63 20.20
C ASP A 202 -0.57 0.90 18.94
N VAL A 203 -1.70 1.56 19.14
CA VAL A 203 -2.54 2.03 18.06
C VAL A 203 -2.81 3.51 18.28
N ASN A 204 -2.64 4.29 17.24
CA ASN A 204 -2.95 5.71 17.23
C ASN A 204 -3.98 6.03 16.17
N ILE A 205 -4.77 7.05 16.42
CA ILE A 205 -5.77 7.57 15.50
C ILE A 205 -5.43 9.03 15.23
N PHE A 206 -5.30 9.37 13.96
CA PHE A 206 -5.20 10.76 13.52
C PHE A 206 -6.59 11.23 13.04
N ASP A 207 -7.05 12.34 13.62
CA ASP A 207 -8.29 13.00 13.23
C ASP A 207 -7.98 14.14 12.23
N PRO A 208 -8.42 14.05 10.96
CA PRO A 208 -8.16 15.11 9.98
C PRO A 208 -8.96 16.39 10.23
N VAL A 209 -9.98 16.39 11.10
CA VAL A 209 -10.80 17.57 11.37
C VAL A 209 -10.03 18.60 12.21
N ASP A 210 -9.35 18.14 13.25
CA ASP A 210 -8.56 18.99 14.15
C ASP A 210 -7.05 18.77 14.04
N ASN A 211 -6.61 17.86 13.16
CA ASN A 211 -5.22 17.47 12.95
C ASN A 211 -4.56 16.87 14.20
N SER A 212 -5.33 16.28 15.09
CA SER A 212 -4.82 15.67 16.32
C SER A 212 -4.46 14.20 16.14
N LEU A 213 -3.40 13.77 16.83
CA LEU A 213 -2.99 12.38 16.92
C LEU A 213 -3.18 11.91 18.37
N ARG A 214 -3.94 10.83 18.57
CA ARG A 214 -4.28 10.30 19.89
C ARG A 214 -4.09 8.79 20.00
N PRO A 215 -3.73 8.25 21.19
CA PRO A 215 -3.71 6.82 21.43
C PRO A 215 -5.12 6.20 21.34
N ALA A 216 -5.17 4.92 20.98
CA ALA A 216 -6.39 4.10 20.94
C ALA A 216 -6.16 2.74 21.63
N ALA A 217 -7.13 1.83 21.52
CA ALA A 217 -7.01 0.47 22.07
C ALA A 217 -5.85 -0.28 21.39
N THR A 218 -5.01 -0.94 22.19
CA THR A 218 -3.83 -1.66 21.72
C THR A 218 -4.19 -2.98 21.01
N MET A 219 -3.35 -3.40 20.08
CA MET A 219 -3.38 -4.74 19.48
C MET A 219 -3.06 -5.84 20.50
N GLN A 220 -3.39 -7.08 20.18
CA GLN A 220 -3.00 -8.25 20.98
C GLN A 220 -1.58 -8.73 20.65
N ARG A 221 -1.03 -8.29 19.51
CA ARG A 221 0.34 -8.59 19.07
C ARG A 221 1.08 -7.29 18.74
N PRO A 222 2.34 -7.15 19.17
CA PRO A 222 3.19 -6.07 18.67
C PRO A 222 3.48 -6.28 17.19
N ARG A 223 3.60 -5.19 16.40
CA ARG A 223 3.83 -5.30 14.94
C ARG A 223 4.72 -4.18 14.43
N TRP A 224 5.80 -4.57 13.78
CA TRP A 224 6.67 -3.70 13.00
C TRP A 224 6.73 -4.21 11.56
N TYR A 225 6.33 -3.44 10.55
CA TYR A 225 6.12 -3.83 9.14
C TYR A 225 4.80 -4.59 8.86
N ALA A 226 3.74 -4.27 9.56
CA ALA A 226 2.43 -4.88 9.32
C ALA A 226 1.67 -4.19 8.18
N THR A 227 0.70 -4.91 7.63
CA THR A 227 -0.25 -4.41 6.62
C THR A 227 -1.66 -4.33 7.21
N ALA A 228 -2.34 -3.22 6.91
CA ALA A 228 -3.76 -3.01 7.21
C ALA A 228 -4.60 -3.16 5.94
N THR A 229 -5.77 -3.81 6.06
CA THR A 229 -6.70 -4.01 4.94
C THR A 229 -8.12 -3.78 5.42
N VAL A 230 -8.83 -2.81 4.84
CA VAL A 230 -10.24 -2.55 5.13
C VAL A 230 -11.10 -3.67 4.52
N LEU A 231 -11.93 -4.30 5.35
CA LEU A 231 -12.84 -5.37 4.95
C LEU A 231 -14.21 -4.83 4.52
N PRO A 232 -15.00 -5.60 3.77
CA PRO A 232 -16.34 -5.20 3.37
C PRO A 232 -17.28 -4.84 4.52
N THR A 233 -17.05 -5.40 5.70
CA THR A 233 -17.78 -5.08 6.96
C THR A 233 -17.38 -3.75 7.58
N GLY A 234 -16.29 -3.11 7.12
CA GLY A 234 -15.71 -1.92 7.75
C GLY A 234 -14.68 -2.21 8.83
N GLU A 235 -14.53 -3.46 9.23
CA GLU A 235 -13.43 -3.89 10.11
C GLU A 235 -12.08 -3.80 9.39
N VAL A 236 -10.98 -3.73 10.14
CA VAL A 236 -9.63 -3.69 9.57
C VAL A 236 -8.87 -4.97 9.92
N TYR A 237 -8.44 -5.68 8.91
CA TYR A 237 -7.57 -6.84 9.03
C TYR A 237 -6.11 -6.39 9.10
N LEU A 238 -5.38 -6.86 10.12
CA LEU A 238 -3.97 -6.57 10.34
C LEU A 238 -3.16 -7.87 10.27
N GLN A 239 -2.15 -7.90 9.40
CA GLN A 239 -1.30 -9.09 9.21
C GLN A 239 0.16 -8.72 9.16
N GLY A 240 0.99 -9.66 9.60
CA GLY A 240 2.44 -9.58 9.52
C GLY A 240 3.06 -8.63 10.56
N GLY A 241 4.27 -8.24 10.26
CA GLY A 241 5.10 -7.42 11.11
C GLY A 241 5.87 -8.23 12.15
N THR A 242 7.15 -7.85 12.35
CA THR A 242 8.03 -8.44 13.37
C THR A 242 7.36 -8.40 14.75
N ASP A 243 7.47 -9.48 15.50
CA ASP A 243 6.87 -9.76 16.81
C ASP A 243 5.36 -10.07 16.78
N GLY A 244 4.69 -9.96 15.64
CA GLY A 244 3.26 -10.26 15.46
C GLY A 244 2.97 -11.16 14.27
N GLU A 245 4.01 -11.81 13.75
CA GLU A 245 3.92 -12.66 12.58
C GLU A 245 3.15 -13.97 12.77
N ASP A 246 2.88 -14.39 14.03
CA ASP A 246 2.18 -15.65 14.32
C ASP A 246 0.73 -15.67 13.88
N HIS A 247 -0.04 -14.66 14.25
CA HIS A 247 -1.46 -14.59 13.94
C HIS A 247 -1.90 -13.16 13.55
N PRO A 248 -2.72 -13.02 12.50
CA PRO A 248 -3.39 -11.75 12.18
C PRO A 248 -4.44 -11.39 13.22
N GLU A 249 -4.90 -10.13 13.17
CA GLU A 249 -5.95 -9.60 14.02
C GLU A 249 -7.01 -8.85 13.20
N LEU A 250 -8.24 -8.81 13.71
CA LEU A 250 -9.27 -7.88 13.26
C LEU A 250 -9.42 -6.76 14.27
N ARG A 251 -9.32 -5.51 13.79
CA ARG A 251 -9.86 -4.35 14.50
C ARG A 251 -11.34 -4.25 14.17
N LEU A 252 -12.17 -4.43 15.18
CA LEU A 252 -13.62 -4.37 15.08
C LEU A 252 -14.09 -2.92 14.97
N GLU A 253 -15.35 -2.70 14.58
CA GLU A 253 -15.92 -1.35 14.46
C GLU A 253 -15.88 -0.54 15.77
N ASN A 254 -16.01 -1.21 16.92
CA ASN A 254 -15.89 -0.59 18.24
C ASN A 254 -14.46 -0.28 18.69
N GLY A 255 -13.47 -0.56 17.82
CA GLY A 255 -12.05 -0.32 18.07
C GLY A 255 -11.32 -1.44 18.82
N ALA A 256 -12.00 -2.47 19.31
CA ALA A 256 -11.36 -3.62 19.96
C ALA A 256 -10.64 -4.52 18.93
N PHE A 257 -9.67 -5.30 19.39
CA PHE A 257 -8.92 -6.24 18.55
C PHE A 257 -9.27 -7.69 18.88
N ARG A 258 -9.40 -8.50 17.84
CA ARG A 258 -9.69 -9.93 17.91
C ARG A 258 -8.63 -10.72 17.15
N LEU A 259 -7.92 -11.62 17.85
CA LEU A 259 -6.92 -12.50 17.24
C LEU A 259 -7.60 -13.56 16.36
N LEU A 260 -7.03 -13.83 15.20
CA LEU A 260 -7.48 -14.87 14.28
C LEU A 260 -6.61 -16.12 14.46
N SER A 261 -6.84 -16.87 15.54
CA SER A 261 -6.03 -18.01 15.96
C SER A 261 -6.07 -19.21 15.00
N GLY A 262 -7.04 -19.25 14.08
CA GLY A 262 -7.10 -20.27 13.01
C GLY A 262 -6.18 -20.00 11.84
N ILE A 263 -5.44 -18.87 11.84
CA ILE A 263 -4.49 -18.49 10.80
C ILE A 263 -3.10 -18.46 11.41
N ASP A 264 -2.28 -19.46 11.08
CA ASP A 264 -0.87 -19.54 11.49
C ASP A 264 0.02 -19.08 10.32
N THR A 265 0.62 -17.91 10.44
CA THR A 265 1.53 -17.32 9.46
C THR A 265 3.02 -17.57 9.80
N LEU A 266 3.33 -18.26 10.89
CA LEU A 266 4.67 -18.80 11.18
C LEU A 266 4.92 -20.19 10.59
N ARG A 267 3.94 -20.73 9.87
CA ARG A 267 4.02 -22.08 9.33
C ARG A 267 5.32 -22.32 8.56
N VAL A 268 6.03 -23.37 8.96
CA VAL A 268 7.33 -23.74 8.41
C VAL A 268 7.14 -24.87 7.39
N LEU A 269 7.84 -24.78 6.26
CA LEU A 269 7.94 -25.82 5.25
C LEU A 269 8.70 -27.06 5.78
N PRO A 270 8.52 -28.25 5.19
CA PRO A 270 9.27 -29.45 5.59
C PRO A 270 10.80 -29.31 5.50
N ASN A 271 11.31 -28.39 4.66
CA ASN A 271 12.73 -28.08 4.54
C ASN A 271 13.24 -27.06 5.58
N GLY A 272 12.38 -26.57 6.46
CA GLY A 272 12.71 -25.58 7.49
C GLY A 272 12.54 -24.13 7.08
N ASP A 273 12.21 -23.83 5.82
CA ASP A 273 11.92 -22.48 5.35
C ASP A 273 10.53 -22.01 5.84
N ARG A 274 10.37 -20.70 6.01
CA ARG A 274 9.08 -20.10 6.34
C ARG A 274 8.29 -19.81 5.05
N TYR A 275 6.97 -20.00 5.10
CA TYR A 275 6.06 -19.57 4.02
C TYR A 275 6.00 -18.05 3.90
N PHE A 276 6.10 -17.33 5.01
CA PHE A 276 5.90 -15.89 5.06
C PHE A 276 7.17 -15.19 5.58
N ASP A 277 7.53 -14.07 4.94
CA ASP A 277 8.50 -13.11 5.47
C ASP A 277 7.84 -12.14 6.44
N ASN A 278 6.52 -11.99 6.31
CA ASN A 278 5.66 -11.19 7.16
C ASN A 278 5.95 -9.67 7.16
N ASN A 279 6.79 -9.18 6.25
CA ASN A 279 7.10 -7.76 6.13
C ASN A 279 6.22 -7.11 5.07
N TYR A 280 5.21 -6.34 5.49
CA TYR A 280 4.22 -5.72 4.61
C TYR A 280 3.63 -6.70 3.58
N PRO A 281 2.99 -7.79 4.00
CA PRO A 281 2.31 -8.70 3.06
C PRO A 281 1.30 -7.92 2.21
N ARG A 282 1.27 -8.16 0.89
CA ARG A 282 0.41 -7.41 -0.05
C ARG A 282 -0.96 -8.05 -0.05
N ASN A 283 -1.89 -7.46 0.70
CA ASN A 283 -3.23 -7.98 0.90
C ASN A 283 -4.27 -7.19 0.11
N PHE A 284 -5.20 -7.89 -0.52
CA PHE A 284 -6.27 -7.33 -1.35
C PHE A 284 -7.60 -8.01 -1.05
N VAL A 285 -8.67 -7.24 -0.91
CA VAL A 285 -10.03 -7.79 -0.88
C VAL A 285 -10.37 -8.29 -2.28
N ALA A 286 -10.54 -9.60 -2.42
CA ALA A 286 -10.91 -10.25 -3.67
C ALA A 286 -12.41 -10.10 -3.98
N PRO A 287 -12.86 -10.30 -5.24
CA PRO A 287 -14.28 -10.32 -5.59
C PRO A 287 -15.10 -11.39 -4.86
N SER A 288 -14.44 -12.36 -4.23
CA SER A 288 -15.06 -13.35 -3.33
C SER A 288 -15.39 -12.82 -1.92
N GLY A 289 -14.99 -11.59 -1.59
CA GLY A 289 -15.09 -11.01 -0.25
C GLY A 289 -13.99 -11.46 0.71
N LYS A 290 -13.15 -12.41 0.32
CA LYS A 290 -11.99 -12.87 1.09
C LYS A 290 -10.76 -12.02 0.79
N ILE A 291 -9.72 -12.16 1.60
CA ILE A 291 -8.44 -11.49 1.38
C ILE A 291 -7.57 -12.41 0.53
N PHE A 292 -7.10 -11.93 -0.60
CA PHE A 292 -5.99 -12.53 -1.33
C PHE A 292 -4.70 -11.85 -0.91
N GLY A 293 -3.66 -12.63 -0.64
CA GLY A 293 -2.40 -12.12 -0.17
C GLY A 293 -1.20 -12.64 -0.96
N LEU A 294 -0.19 -11.78 -1.01
CA LEU A 294 1.15 -12.07 -1.53
C LEU A 294 2.16 -11.80 -0.42
N ASP A 295 2.98 -12.78 -0.12
CA ASP A 295 4.14 -12.60 0.75
C ASP A 295 5.35 -13.22 0.06
N HIS A 296 6.27 -12.38 -0.42
CA HIS A 296 7.38 -12.75 -1.29
C HIS A 296 6.95 -13.62 -2.48
N HIS A 297 7.16 -14.93 -2.33
CA HIS A 297 6.92 -15.93 -3.36
C HIS A 297 5.55 -16.58 -3.27
N TRP A 298 4.89 -16.43 -2.12
CA TRP A 298 3.72 -17.20 -1.76
C TRP A 298 2.44 -16.46 -2.03
N MET A 299 1.46 -17.17 -2.56
CA MET A 299 0.09 -16.70 -2.71
C MET A 299 -0.83 -17.48 -1.78
N TYR A 300 -1.72 -16.75 -1.15
CA TYR A 300 -2.66 -17.32 -0.19
C TYR A 300 -4.00 -16.59 -0.21
N GLN A 301 -4.99 -17.20 0.42
CA GLN A 301 -6.27 -16.57 0.69
C GLN A 301 -6.59 -16.69 2.19
N VAL A 302 -7.11 -15.61 2.74
CA VAL A 302 -7.62 -15.55 4.11
C VAL A 302 -9.12 -15.32 4.08
N ASP A 303 -9.83 -16.14 4.85
CA ASP A 303 -11.22 -15.92 5.23
C ASP A 303 -11.24 -15.53 6.72
N PRO A 304 -11.34 -14.22 7.06
CA PRO A 304 -11.27 -13.78 8.45
C PRO A 304 -12.46 -14.25 9.30
N TYR A 305 -13.56 -14.61 8.65
CA TYR A 305 -14.81 -15.09 9.30
C TYR A 305 -14.99 -16.61 9.17
N GLY A 306 -14.10 -17.26 8.44
CA GLY A 306 -14.09 -18.72 8.31
C GLY A 306 -13.68 -19.41 9.61
N THR A 307 -13.82 -20.74 9.59
CA THR A 307 -13.41 -21.58 10.72
C THR A 307 -12.19 -22.39 10.31
N GLY A 308 -11.15 -22.37 11.12
CA GLY A 308 -9.96 -23.21 10.97
C GLY A 308 -10.28 -24.69 11.18
N ASP A 309 -9.29 -25.54 10.88
CA ASP A 309 -9.48 -26.99 10.87
C ASP A 309 -9.80 -27.60 12.26
N ARG A 310 -9.54 -26.86 13.34
CA ARG A 310 -9.82 -27.27 14.73
C ARG A 310 -10.93 -26.44 15.38
N GLY A 311 -11.67 -25.64 14.60
CA GLY A 311 -12.73 -24.79 15.09
C GLY A 311 -12.31 -23.37 15.52
N GLU A 312 -11.05 -23.01 15.30
CA GLU A 312 -10.52 -21.66 15.60
C GLU A 312 -11.05 -20.62 14.61
N GLN A 313 -10.94 -19.35 14.98
CA GLN A 313 -11.36 -18.22 14.14
C GLN A 313 -10.36 -17.91 13.03
N GLY A 314 -10.89 -17.74 11.82
CA GLY A 314 -10.12 -17.46 10.62
C GLY A 314 -9.69 -18.73 9.91
N LYS A 315 -9.57 -18.66 8.58
CA LYS A 315 -9.10 -19.78 7.74
C LYS A 315 -8.10 -19.29 6.71
N LEU A 316 -6.92 -19.95 6.69
CA LEU A 316 -5.87 -19.75 5.70
C LEU A 316 -5.92 -20.86 4.64
N THR A 317 -5.85 -20.47 3.37
CA THR A 317 -5.70 -21.37 2.23
C THR A 317 -4.46 -20.97 1.44
N MET A 318 -3.48 -21.87 1.31
CA MET A 318 -2.29 -21.65 0.49
C MET A 318 -2.56 -22.04 -0.96
N PHE A 319 -2.14 -21.19 -1.90
CA PHE A 319 -2.18 -21.50 -3.34
C PHE A 319 -0.82 -22.02 -3.86
N GLY A 320 0.26 -21.82 -3.12
CA GLY A 320 1.60 -22.21 -3.51
C GLY A 320 2.49 -21.02 -3.85
N ALA A 321 3.72 -21.31 -4.25
CA ALA A 321 4.67 -20.29 -4.71
C ALA A 321 4.42 -19.93 -6.18
N HIS A 322 4.84 -18.73 -6.57
CA HIS A 322 4.63 -18.27 -7.95
C HIS A 322 5.30 -19.15 -9.01
N TRP A 323 6.39 -19.83 -8.69
CA TRP A 323 7.06 -20.76 -9.62
C TRP A 323 6.35 -22.11 -9.78
N ASP A 324 5.45 -22.46 -8.85
CA ASP A 324 4.64 -23.68 -8.95
C ASP A 324 3.43 -23.49 -9.89
N ILE A 325 3.12 -22.25 -10.28
CA ILE A 325 1.99 -21.90 -11.12
C ILE A 325 2.50 -21.48 -12.50
N PRO A 326 2.24 -22.28 -13.55
CA PRO A 326 2.63 -21.96 -14.92
C PRO A 326 2.00 -20.65 -15.39
N SER A 327 2.71 -19.90 -16.20
CA SER A 327 2.15 -18.76 -16.91
C SER A 327 1.15 -19.18 -17.96
N THR A 328 0.03 -18.47 -18.08
CA THR A 328 -1.00 -18.74 -19.09
C THR A 328 -0.53 -18.45 -20.51
N ASN A 329 0.53 -17.65 -20.67
CA ASN A 329 1.14 -17.29 -21.96
C ASN A 329 2.48 -18.00 -22.22
N GLY A 330 2.85 -19.01 -21.40
CA GLY A 330 4.08 -19.80 -21.56
C GLY A 330 5.37 -19.11 -21.13
N GLY A 331 5.28 -18.06 -20.31
CA GLY A 331 6.44 -17.35 -19.74
C GLY A 331 7.25 -18.21 -18.76
N ASP A 332 8.45 -17.74 -18.44
CA ASP A 332 9.34 -18.37 -17.45
C ASP A 332 8.70 -18.32 -16.05
N ASN A 333 8.79 -19.43 -15.32
CA ASN A 333 8.27 -19.51 -13.96
C ASN A 333 9.09 -18.70 -12.93
N TYR A 334 10.33 -18.32 -13.26
CA TYR A 334 11.14 -17.46 -12.38
C TYR A 334 10.84 -15.97 -12.61
N ARG A 335 10.08 -15.36 -11.71
CA ARG A 335 9.55 -14.00 -11.86
C ARG A 335 10.31 -12.93 -11.07
N GLY A 336 11.30 -13.32 -10.29
CA GLY A 336 12.10 -12.38 -9.50
C GLY A 336 11.36 -11.70 -8.34
N TRP A 337 10.23 -12.26 -7.91
CA TRP A 337 9.46 -11.73 -6.78
C TRP A 337 10.28 -11.75 -5.48
N ALA A 338 10.15 -10.70 -4.71
CA ALA A 338 10.88 -10.53 -3.46
C ALA A 338 10.13 -9.52 -2.56
N ALA A 339 10.58 -9.33 -1.33
CA ALA A 339 10.09 -8.28 -0.42
C ALA A 339 10.17 -6.88 -1.04
N THR A 340 11.11 -6.69 -1.96
CA THR A 340 11.37 -5.43 -2.68
C THR A 340 10.47 -5.21 -3.90
N SER A 341 9.57 -6.15 -4.21
CA SER A 341 8.58 -6.03 -5.26
C SER A 341 7.39 -5.19 -4.79
N THR A 342 6.62 -4.66 -5.75
CA THR A 342 5.33 -4.03 -5.45
C THR A 342 4.18 -4.72 -6.17
N ALA A 343 2.96 -4.48 -5.69
CA ALA A 343 1.75 -5.02 -6.30
C ALA A 343 0.59 -4.03 -6.19
N VAL A 344 -0.27 -3.98 -7.20
CA VAL A 344 -1.44 -3.10 -7.23
C VAL A 344 -2.64 -3.79 -7.89
N MET A 345 -3.82 -3.69 -7.29
CA MET A 345 -5.06 -4.20 -7.92
C MET A 345 -5.61 -3.14 -8.89
N TYR A 346 -5.25 -3.25 -10.16
CA TYR A 346 -5.61 -2.27 -11.21
C TYR A 346 -7.03 -2.46 -11.78
N ARG A 347 -7.66 -3.59 -11.53
CA ARG A 347 -9.08 -3.89 -11.76
C ARG A 347 -9.56 -4.85 -10.65
N PRO A 348 -10.84 -4.92 -10.32
CA PRO A 348 -11.36 -5.91 -9.38
C PRO A 348 -10.91 -7.32 -9.77
N GLY A 349 -10.18 -7.99 -8.89
CA GLY A 349 -9.64 -9.32 -9.10
C GLY A 349 -8.46 -9.44 -10.05
N LYS A 350 -7.88 -8.31 -10.51
CA LYS A 350 -6.67 -8.29 -11.35
C LYS A 350 -5.56 -7.50 -10.66
N ILE A 351 -4.48 -8.16 -10.33
CA ILE A 351 -3.33 -7.57 -9.62
C ILE A 351 -2.14 -7.54 -10.58
N LEU A 352 -1.50 -6.40 -10.69
CA LEU A 352 -0.19 -6.25 -11.33
C LEU A 352 0.88 -6.38 -10.26
N GLN A 353 1.67 -7.43 -10.31
CA GLN A 353 2.89 -7.63 -9.52
C GLN A 353 4.09 -7.26 -10.37
N LEU A 354 4.99 -6.42 -9.86
CA LEU A 354 6.13 -5.94 -10.63
C LEU A 354 7.39 -5.70 -9.78
N GLY A 355 8.51 -5.67 -10.45
CA GLY A 355 9.81 -5.35 -9.84
C GLY A 355 10.36 -6.49 -8.98
N GLY A 356 11.23 -6.14 -8.03
CA GLY A 356 12.01 -7.09 -7.26
C GLY A 356 13.38 -7.33 -7.90
N THR A 357 13.87 -8.57 -7.88
CA THR A 357 15.21 -8.92 -8.38
C THR A 357 15.33 -8.95 -9.90
N GLN A 358 14.21 -8.83 -10.62
CA GLN A 358 14.11 -8.80 -12.08
C GLN A 358 13.28 -7.60 -12.54
N ALA A 359 13.34 -7.27 -13.83
CA ALA A 359 12.49 -6.27 -14.47
C ALA A 359 11.08 -6.80 -14.80
N ASN A 360 10.74 -7.98 -14.33
CA ASN A 360 9.52 -8.68 -14.68
C ASN A 360 8.27 -8.02 -14.12
N ALA A 361 7.16 -8.20 -14.82
CA ALA A 361 5.82 -7.88 -14.38
C ALA A 361 4.89 -9.06 -14.70
N THR A 362 3.92 -9.30 -13.82
CA THR A 362 2.99 -10.43 -13.93
C THR A 362 1.60 -9.98 -13.53
N ILE A 363 0.59 -10.31 -14.33
CA ILE A 363 -0.80 -10.19 -13.92
C ILE A 363 -1.17 -11.44 -13.12
N ILE A 364 -1.77 -11.21 -11.95
CA ILE A 364 -2.36 -12.25 -11.11
C ILE A 364 -3.88 -12.08 -11.19
N ASP A 365 -4.55 -13.03 -11.86
CA ASP A 365 -6.00 -13.09 -11.94
C ASP A 365 -6.55 -13.94 -10.79
N ILE A 366 -7.33 -13.31 -9.92
CA ILE A 366 -7.95 -13.93 -8.74
C ILE A 366 -9.49 -13.93 -8.79
N ILE A 367 -10.07 -13.77 -9.99
CA ILE A 367 -11.53 -13.83 -10.16
C ILE A 367 -12.05 -15.24 -9.91
N GLY A 368 -11.28 -16.26 -10.29
CA GLY A 368 -11.62 -17.65 -10.08
C GLY A 368 -11.32 -18.17 -8.66
N THR A 369 -11.44 -19.47 -8.46
CA THR A 369 -11.14 -20.15 -7.18
C THR A 369 -9.64 -20.34 -6.93
N THR A 370 -8.83 -20.28 -7.97
CA THR A 370 -7.37 -20.39 -7.94
C THR A 370 -6.76 -19.26 -8.76
N PRO A 371 -5.64 -18.67 -8.33
CA PRO A 371 -4.99 -17.62 -9.09
C PRO A 371 -4.43 -18.15 -10.43
N ARG A 372 -4.47 -17.30 -11.45
CA ARG A 372 -3.83 -17.54 -12.74
C ARG A 372 -2.77 -16.46 -12.96
N LEU A 373 -1.64 -16.82 -13.51
CA LEU A 373 -0.53 -15.92 -13.75
C LEU A 373 -0.34 -15.70 -15.26
N GLU A 374 -0.17 -14.43 -15.63
CA GLU A 374 0.15 -14.02 -17.00
C GLU A 374 1.38 -13.12 -16.95
N ASP A 375 2.50 -13.59 -17.50
CA ASP A 375 3.72 -12.80 -17.54
C ASP A 375 3.67 -11.78 -18.66
N LEU A 376 4.06 -10.57 -18.35
CA LEU A 376 4.03 -9.41 -19.24
C LEU A 376 5.43 -9.15 -19.84
N PRO A 377 5.51 -8.36 -20.91
CA PRO A 377 6.77 -7.77 -21.32
C PRO A 377 7.46 -7.10 -20.12
N PRO A 378 8.77 -7.26 -19.95
CA PRO A 378 9.48 -6.68 -18.82
C PRO A 378 9.49 -5.15 -18.89
N MET A 379 9.60 -4.51 -17.74
CA MET A 379 9.95 -3.09 -17.63
C MET A 379 11.32 -2.84 -18.25
N SER A 380 11.64 -1.59 -18.55
CA SER A 380 12.94 -1.20 -19.13
C SER A 380 14.13 -1.42 -18.19
N GLN A 381 13.89 -1.51 -16.88
CA GLN A 381 14.92 -1.60 -15.85
C GLN A 381 14.49 -2.49 -14.68
N VAL A 382 15.47 -3.12 -14.02
CA VAL A 382 15.26 -3.76 -12.71
C VAL A 382 14.94 -2.69 -11.67
N ARG A 383 13.88 -2.90 -10.90
CA ARG A 383 13.41 -1.95 -9.89
C ARG A 383 13.13 -2.67 -8.58
N GLN A 384 14.07 -2.62 -7.66
CA GLN A 384 13.82 -2.94 -6.26
C GLN A 384 13.35 -1.68 -5.55
N TRP A 385 12.28 -1.78 -4.76
CA TRP A 385 11.66 -0.67 -4.05
C TRP A 385 11.06 0.41 -4.99
N ALA A 386 10.50 -0.01 -6.13
CA ALA A 386 9.69 0.87 -6.96
C ALA A 386 8.33 1.13 -6.34
N ASN A 387 7.71 2.23 -6.72
CA ASN A 387 6.32 2.55 -6.39
C ASN A 387 5.44 2.36 -7.62
N ALA A 388 4.22 1.83 -7.40
CA ALA A 388 3.18 1.69 -8.42
C ALA A 388 1.92 2.41 -7.97
N THR A 389 1.45 3.38 -8.77
CA THR A 389 0.32 4.25 -8.43
C THR A 389 -0.75 4.17 -9.52
N LEU A 390 -1.99 3.89 -9.12
CA LEU A 390 -3.15 3.92 -10.00
C LEU A 390 -3.43 5.33 -10.47
N MET A 391 -3.71 5.47 -11.77
CA MET A 391 -4.07 6.74 -12.40
C MET A 391 -5.58 6.81 -12.62
N PRO A 392 -6.18 8.00 -12.74
CA PRO A 392 -7.62 8.17 -13.01
C PRO A 392 -8.12 7.47 -14.28
N ASP A 393 -7.27 7.30 -15.28
CA ASP A 393 -7.59 6.60 -16.53
C ASP A 393 -7.43 5.07 -16.44
N GLY A 394 -7.05 4.55 -15.27
CA GLY A 394 -6.90 3.12 -14.99
C GLY A 394 -5.56 2.52 -15.37
N ARG A 395 -4.62 3.33 -15.88
CA ARG A 395 -3.23 2.94 -16.10
C ARG A 395 -2.46 2.96 -14.78
N VAL A 396 -1.28 2.32 -14.75
CA VAL A 396 -0.43 2.25 -13.57
C VAL A 396 0.87 2.98 -13.83
N PHE A 397 1.11 4.04 -13.07
CA PHE A 397 2.38 4.77 -13.09
C PHE A 397 3.39 4.07 -12.19
N VAL A 398 4.61 3.84 -12.70
CA VAL A 398 5.71 3.18 -11.98
C VAL A 398 6.94 4.06 -11.99
N SER A 399 7.49 4.36 -10.82
CA SER A 399 8.71 5.17 -10.70
C SER A 399 9.60 4.72 -9.55
N GLY A 400 10.85 5.19 -9.57
CA GLY A 400 11.83 4.89 -8.53
C GLY A 400 12.37 3.46 -8.59
N GLY A 401 13.07 3.11 -7.53
CA GLY A 401 13.77 1.85 -7.40
C GLY A 401 15.19 1.87 -7.97
N SER A 402 15.88 0.78 -7.75
CA SER A 402 17.24 0.54 -8.28
C SER A 402 17.48 -0.95 -8.52
N SER A 403 18.61 -1.29 -9.12
CA SER A 403 19.00 -2.70 -9.34
C SER A 403 19.47 -3.41 -8.06
N LYS A 404 19.62 -2.69 -6.94
CA LYS A 404 20.12 -3.22 -5.66
C LYS A 404 19.08 -3.13 -4.55
N ASN A 405 19.12 -4.10 -3.63
CA ASN A 405 18.36 -4.03 -2.39
C ASN A 405 19.12 -3.19 -1.37
N LEU A 406 18.81 -1.91 -1.29
CA LEU A 406 19.51 -0.95 -0.44
C LEU A 406 19.35 -1.22 1.06
N LEU A 407 18.35 -1.98 1.48
CA LEU A 407 18.22 -2.41 2.86
C LEU A 407 19.38 -3.33 3.28
N ARG A 408 19.83 -4.21 2.36
CA ARG A 408 20.97 -5.12 2.60
C ARG A 408 22.31 -4.46 2.31
N ASP A 409 22.36 -3.56 1.33
CA ASP A 409 23.57 -2.95 0.82
C ASP A 409 23.83 -1.53 1.36
N ALA A 410 23.07 -1.08 2.37
CA ALA A 410 23.17 0.27 2.93
C ALA A 410 24.60 0.66 3.36
N ALA A 411 25.35 -0.28 3.92
CA ALA A 411 26.73 -0.07 4.35
C ALA A 411 27.70 0.16 3.17
N SER A 412 27.45 -0.42 2.01
CA SER A 412 28.30 -0.27 0.82
C SER A 412 28.08 1.03 0.08
N ARG A 413 26.95 1.72 0.32
CA ARG A 413 26.47 2.88 -0.44
C ARG A 413 26.35 2.63 -1.96
N ASP A 414 26.41 1.39 -2.40
CA ASP A 414 26.24 1.00 -3.80
C ASP A 414 24.75 0.89 -4.14
N VAL A 415 24.23 1.89 -4.82
CA VAL A 415 22.84 1.94 -5.26
C VAL A 415 22.59 1.12 -6.54
N GLY A 416 23.63 0.56 -7.15
CA GLY A 416 23.53 -0.08 -8.45
C GLY A 416 23.06 0.89 -9.53
N GLN A 417 22.26 0.38 -10.46
CA GLN A 417 21.64 1.21 -11.49
C GLN A 417 20.37 1.84 -10.93
N VAL A 418 20.34 3.17 -10.85
CA VAL A 418 19.19 3.95 -10.41
C VAL A 418 18.16 4.01 -11.54
N ALA A 419 16.92 3.69 -11.23
CA ALA A 419 15.81 3.78 -12.17
C ALA A 419 15.25 5.21 -12.21
N TYR A 420 15.93 6.10 -12.93
CA TYR A 420 15.46 7.47 -13.14
C TYR A 420 14.26 7.55 -14.10
N GLY A 421 14.21 6.71 -15.13
CA GLY A 421 13.06 6.64 -16.04
C GLY A 421 11.81 6.16 -15.33
N SER A 422 10.68 6.85 -15.49
CA SER A 422 9.39 6.34 -15.08
C SER A 422 8.70 5.64 -16.24
N GLU A 423 7.73 4.76 -15.93
CA GLU A 423 7.00 3.97 -16.94
C GLU A 423 5.52 3.92 -16.58
N ILE A 424 4.67 3.79 -17.59
CA ILE A 424 3.23 3.63 -17.43
C ILE A 424 2.83 2.28 -18.05
N PHE A 425 2.20 1.44 -17.24
CA PHE A 425 1.55 0.23 -17.71
C PHE A 425 0.13 0.54 -18.16
N ASP A 426 -0.20 0.11 -19.36
CA ASP A 426 -1.54 0.20 -19.92
C ASP A 426 -2.20 -1.20 -19.87
N PRO A 427 -3.22 -1.39 -19.02
CA PRO A 427 -3.86 -2.70 -18.86
C PRO A 427 -4.76 -3.10 -20.05
N GLU A 428 -5.11 -2.18 -20.94
CA GLU A 428 -5.91 -2.51 -22.14
C GLU A 428 -5.05 -3.07 -23.26
N THR A 429 -3.81 -2.59 -23.36
CA THR A 429 -2.85 -3.04 -24.38
C THR A 429 -1.78 -3.99 -23.84
N LEU A 430 -1.74 -4.21 -22.53
CA LEU A 430 -0.76 -5.01 -21.79
C LEU A 430 0.68 -4.57 -22.12
N SER A 431 0.91 -3.28 -22.25
CA SER A 431 2.19 -2.72 -22.70
C SER A 431 2.70 -1.62 -21.79
N TRP A 432 4.00 -1.35 -21.90
CA TRP A 432 4.69 -0.29 -21.19
C TRP A 432 4.97 0.89 -22.12
N SER A 433 4.78 2.09 -21.61
CA SER A 433 5.21 3.32 -22.26
C SER A 433 6.10 4.12 -21.31
N PRO A 434 7.13 4.83 -21.85
CA PRO A 434 7.97 5.68 -21.00
C PRO A 434 7.20 6.89 -20.50
N ALA A 435 7.51 7.31 -19.27
CA ALA A 435 7.12 8.58 -18.68
C ALA A 435 8.34 9.44 -18.36
N ALA A 436 8.13 10.72 -18.04
CA ALA A 436 9.22 11.65 -17.74
C ALA A 436 10.11 11.12 -16.61
N PRO A 437 11.44 11.18 -16.74
CA PRO A 437 12.35 10.69 -15.72
C PRO A 437 12.34 11.58 -14.48
N VAL A 438 12.49 10.98 -13.29
CA VAL A 438 12.68 11.71 -12.04
C VAL A 438 14.07 12.37 -12.01
N SER A 439 14.19 13.51 -11.32
CA SER A 439 15.46 14.23 -11.21
C SER A 439 16.39 13.69 -10.11
N ILE A 440 15.84 12.90 -9.18
CA ILE A 440 16.57 12.35 -8.03
C ILE A 440 16.23 10.87 -7.83
N GLY A 441 17.19 10.09 -7.32
CA GLY A 441 16.94 8.69 -6.99
C GLY A 441 15.88 8.55 -5.88
N ARG A 442 14.86 7.73 -6.13
CA ARG A 442 13.82 7.36 -5.17
C ARG A 442 13.93 5.88 -4.89
N PHE A 443 14.43 5.52 -3.70
CA PHE A 443 14.76 4.17 -3.29
C PHE A 443 13.86 3.68 -2.17
N TYR A 444 14.38 2.76 -1.40
CA TYR A 444 13.77 2.29 -0.15
C TYR A 444 13.28 3.46 0.70
N HIS A 445 12.06 3.36 1.23
CA HIS A 445 11.34 4.41 1.94
C HIS A 445 10.89 5.62 1.07
N SER A 446 10.98 5.53 -0.26
CA SER A 446 10.28 6.48 -1.11
C SER A 446 8.83 6.07 -1.34
N LEU A 447 8.03 7.01 -1.74
CA LEU A 447 6.62 6.79 -2.03
C LEU A 447 6.13 7.61 -3.22
N THR A 448 5.03 7.13 -3.85
CA THR A 448 4.20 7.91 -4.77
C THR A 448 2.73 7.76 -4.40
N LEU A 449 1.95 8.84 -4.54
CA LEU A 449 0.56 8.89 -4.13
C LEU A 449 -0.26 9.72 -5.12
N LEU A 450 -1.40 9.19 -5.60
CA LEU A 450 -2.34 9.95 -6.43
C LEU A 450 -3.00 11.06 -5.61
N LEU A 451 -3.02 12.27 -6.15
CA LEU A 451 -3.67 13.43 -5.56
C LEU A 451 -5.05 13.70 -6.18
N PRO A 452 -5.95 14.44 -5.49
CA PRO A 452 -7.30 14.72 -5.99
C PRO A 452 -7.34 15.52 -7.29
N ASP A 453 -6.29 16.24 -7.63
CA ASP A 453 -6.17 16.96 -8.89
C ASP A 453 -5.67 16.09 -10.06
N ALA A 454 -5.57 14.77 -9.85
CA ALA A 454 -5.09 13.79 -10.82
C ALA A 454 -3.58 13.90 -11.12
N THR A 455 -2.81 14.52 -10.26
CA THR A 455 -1.34 14.49 -10.26
C THR A 455 -0.81 13.43 -9.30
N ILE A 456 0.50 13.17 -9.31
CA ILE A 456 1.13 12.17 -8.45
C ILE A 456 2.24 12.81 -7.64
N LEU A 457 2.09 12.83 -6.32
CA LEU A 457 3.14 13.23 -5.38
C LEU A 457 4.22 12.15 -5.31
N SER A 458 5.50 12.54 -5.33
CA SER A 458 6.64 11.67 -5.04
C SER A 458 7.54 12.31 -3.99
N THR A 459 7.78 11.61 -2.88
CA THR A 459 8.62 12.10 -1.78
C THR A 459 9.35 10.95 -1.07
N GLY A 460 10.19 11.28 -0.09
CA GLY A 460 10.90 10.32 0.73
C GLY A 460 12.05 9.60 0.02
N GLY A 461 12.58 8.59 0.68
CA GLY A 461 13.74 7.79 0.29
C GLY A 461 14.93 8.03 1.22
N GLY A 462 15.38 6.97 1.88
CA GLY A 462 16.47 7.02 2.86
C GLY A 462 16.11 6.33 4.19
N SER A 463 17.00 6.44 5.18
CA SER A 463 16.91 5.81 6.51
C SER A 463 16.68 4.28 6.44
N PRO A 464 17.71 3.48 6.09
CA PRO A 464 19.10 3.91 5.92
C PRO A 464 19.37 4.56 4.57
N GLY A 465 20.51 5.31 4.51
CA GLY A 465 21.03 5.94 3.30
C GLY A 465 21.14 5.02 2.08
N PRO A 466 21.81 5.44 0.96
CA PRO A 466 22.81 6.51 0.92
C PRO A 466 22.24 7.92 0.73
N LEU A 467 20.95 8.06 0.39
CA LEU A 467 20.28 9.35 0.27
C LEU A 467 19.32 9.53 1.45
N THR A 468 19.10 10.78 1.86
CA THR A 468 18.07 11.18 2.81
C THR A 468 17.28 12.31 2.15
N ASN A 469 16.17 11.92 1.54
CA ASN A 469 15.42 12.82 0.67
C ASN A 469 14.35 13.58 1.47
N LEU A 470 14.74 14.73 2.04
CA LEU A 470 13.82 15.72 2.63
C LEU A 470 13.29 16.65 1.53
N ASN A 471 12.70 16.06 0.50
CA ASN A 471 12.21 16.78 -0.68
C ASN A 471 11.09 16.02 -1.37
N ALA A 472 10.33 16.74 -2.21
CA ALA A 472 9.25 16.19 -3.01
C ALA A 472 9.25 16.76 -4.43
N GLN A 473 8.55 16.06 -5.31
CA GLN A 473 8.16 16.48 -6.66
C GLN A 473 6.74 16.01 -6.94
N VAL A 474 6.05 16.71 -7.82
CA VAL A 474 4.76 16.28 -8.36
C VAL A 474 4.94 15.91 -9.83
N TYR A 475 4.46 14.74 -10.21
CA TYR A 475 4.35 14.32 -11.59
C TYR A 475 3.00 14.77 -12.15
N TYR A 476 3.04 15.47 -13.27
CA TYR A 476 1.90 15.91 -14.06
C TYR A 476 1.76 14.98 -15.26
N PRO A 477 0.82 14.01 -15.22
CA PRO A 477 0.66 13.05 -16.30
C PRO A 477 0.25 13.69 -17.63
N GLY A 478 0.58 13.00 -18.73
CA GLY A 478 0.34 13.50 -20.08
C GLY A 478 -1.12 13.88 -20.38
N TYR A 479 -2.11 13.23 -19.74
CA TYR A 479 -3.52 13.58 -19.93
C TYR A 479 -3.89 15.00 -19.48
N LEU A 480 -3.03 15.67 -18.73
CA LEU A 480 -3.21 17.08 -18.33
C LEU A 480 -2.78 18.08 -19.41
N PHE A 481 -2.27 17.60 -20.55
CA PHE A 481 -1.74 18.43 -21.62
C PHE A 481 -2.35 18.04 -22.96
N LYS A 482 -2.39 19.01 -23.89
CA LYS A 482 -2.71 18.81 -25.31
C LYS A 482 -1.46 18.37 -26.08
N ASP A 483 -1.62 18.02 -27.34
CA ASP A 483 -0.51 17.64 -28.23
C ASP A 483 0.49 18.79 -28.50
N ASP A 484 0.03 20.03 -28.43
CA ASP A 484 0.85 21.25 -28.53
C ASP A 484 1.59 21.60 -27.23
N GLY A 485 1.37 20.81 -26.17
CA GLY A 485 1.95 21.02 -24.84
C GLY A 485 1.18 21.99 -23.95
N GLU A 486 0.14 22.66 -24.42
CA GLU A 486 -0.72 23.47 -23.56
C GLU A 486 -1.53 22.61 -22.58
N ARG A 487 -2.02 23.23 -21.50
CA ARG A 487 -2.93 22.55 -20.58
C ARG A 487 -4.20 22.07 -21.28
N ALA A 488 -4.59 20.83 -21.01
CA ALA A 488 -5.88 20.31 -21.43
C ALA A 488 -7.03 21.00 -20.67
N THR A 489 -8.14 21.28 -21.38
CA THR A 489 -9.36 21.74 -20.73
C THR A 489 -10.04 20.56 -20.05
N ARG A 490 -10.03 20.55 -18.73
CA ARG A 490 -10.56 19.47 -17.92
C ARG A 490 -12.07 19.55 -17.79
N PRO A 491 -12.79 18.42 -17.79
CA PRO A 491 -14.20 18.41 -17.40
C PRO A 491 -14.34 18.77 -15.92
N VAL A 492 -15.49 19.35 -15.56
CA VAL A 492 -15.76 19.85 -14.20
C VAL A 492 -16.86 19.03 -13.55
N ILE A 493 -16.63 18.53 -12.33
CA ILE A 493 -17.69 18.05 -11.44
C ILE A 493 -18.09 19.22 -10.55
N GLU A 494 -19.34 19.65 -10.63
CA GLU A 494 -19.85 20.72 -9.77
C GLU A 494 -19.90 20.28 -8.30
N GLN A 495 -19.29 21.06 -7.44
CA GLN A 495 -19.32 20.86 -6.00
C GLN A 495 -19.11 22.19 -5.27
N ALA A 496 -19.77 22.36 -4.11
CA ALA A 496 -19.52 23.52 -3.28
C ALA A 496 -18.08 23.48 -2.72
N PRO A 497 -17.40 24.61 -2.54
CA PRO A 497 -16.15 24.67 -1.82
C PRO A 497 -16.28 24.02 -0.43
N GLY A 498 -15.34 23.17 -0.05
CA GLY A 498 -15.35 22.45 1.23
C GLY A 498 -16.48 21.42 1.37
N ALA A 499 -17.08 20.98 0.26
CA ALA A 499 -18.13 19.97 0.31
C ALA A 499 -17.60 18.65 0.90
N LEU A 500 -18.30 18.15 1.92
CA LEU A 500 -18.00 16.84 2.53
C LEU A 500 -18.12 15.71 1.49
N PRO A 501 -17.43 14.59 1.69
CA PRO A 501 -17.59 13.41 0.84
C PRO A 501 -19.06 12.99 0.72
N LEU A 502 -19.49 12.72 -0.52
CA LEU A 502 -20.83 12.17 -0.75
C LEU A 502 -20.90 10.75 -0.19
N VAL A 503 -21.90 10.46 0.64
CA VAL A 503 -22.08 9.14 1.25
C VAL A 503 -22.92 8.25 0.36
N VAL A 504 -22.37 7.09 -0.01
CA VAL A 504 -22.98 6.14 -0.95
C VAL A 504 -23.03 4.75 -0.31
N ASN A 505 -24.10 4.00 -0.55
CA ASN A 505 -24.18 2.61 -0.12
C ASN A 505 -23.54 1.67 -1.16
N PRO A 506 -23.03 0.50 -0.75
CA PRO A 506 -22.55 -0.50 -1.69
C PRO A 506 -23.62 -0.87 -2.73
N SER A 507 -23.20 -1.14 -3.96
CA SER A 507 -24.05 -1.59 -5.08
C SER A 507 -25.25 -0.66 -5.36
N SER A 508 -25.15 0.62 -5.02
CA SER A 508 -26.19 1.62 -5.26
C SER A 508 -25.80 2.62 -6.37
N THR A 509 -26.62 3.64 -6.55
CA THR A 509 -26.36 4.73 -7.49
C THR A 509 -26.12 6.04 -6.75
N PHE A 510 -25.41 6.97 -7.40
CA PHE A 510 -25.29 8.36 -6.98
C PHE A 510 -25.23 9.28 -8.20
N ASP A 511 -25.54 10.54 -7.99
CA ASP A 511 -25.57 11.53 -9.06
C ASP A 511 -24.44 12.54 -8.93
N LEU A 512 -23.82 12.88 -10.06
CA LEU A 512 -22.89 13.99 -10.22
C LEU A 512 -23.52 15.02 -11.16
N THR A 513 -23.19 16.29 -10.97
CA THR A 513 -23.57 17.36 -11.89
C THR A 513 -22.32 17.88 -12.59
N SER A 514 -22.43 18.04 -13.91
CA SER A 514 -21.33 18.56 -14.73
C SER A 514 -21.89 19.35 -15.91
N PRO A 515 -21.39 20.58 -16.16
CA PRO A 515 -21.71 21.30 -17.39
C PRO A 515 -21.17 20.58 -18.63
N ASP A 516 -20.21 19.68 -18.43
CA ASP A 516 -19.52 18.92 -19.45
C ASP A 516 -20.10 17.51 -19.67
N ALA A 517 -21.22 17.17 -19.02
CA ALA A 517 -21.78 15.81 -18.98
C ALA A 517 -21.91 15.17 -20.38
N SER A 518 -22.28 15.93 -21.39
CA SER A 518 -22.47 15.42 -22.76
C SER A 518 -21.19 14.98 -23.48
N ARG A 519 -19.99 15.37 -22.96
CA ARG A 519 -18.70 15.00 -23.54
C ARG A 519 -17.95 13.96 -22.71
N ILE A 520 -18.56 13.46 -21.62
CA ILE A 520 -17.93 12.47 -20.75
C ILE A 520 -18.02 11.08 -21.38
N GLU A 521 -16.87 10.41 -21.45
CA GLU A 521 -16.71 9.07 -22.00
C GLU A 521 -16.56 8.01 -20.92
N ARG A 522 -15.96 8.38 -19.75
CA ARG A 522 -15.71 7.45 -18.66
C ARG A 522 -15.97 8.11 -17.30
N VAL A 523 -16.44 7.31 -16.36
CA VAL A 523 -16.44 7.63 -14.93
C VAL A 523 -15.58 6.60 -14.23
N THR A 524 -14.61 7.06 -13.47
CA THR A 524 -13.67 6.17 -12.77
C THR A 524 -13.56 6.53 -11.30
N MET A 525 -13.19 5.56 -10.49
CA MET A 525 -13.02 5.72 -9.06
C MET A 525 -11.68 5.12 -8.64
N VAL A 526 -10.93 5.87 -7.85
CA VAL A 526 -9.69 5.38 -7.24
C VAL A 526 -9.81 5.55 -5.72
N ALA A 527 -9.63 4.47 -4.96
CA ALA A 527 -9.63 4.55 -3.50
C ALA A 527 -8.45 5.41 -3.01
N THR A 528 -8.64 6.14 -1.90
CA THR A 528 -7.58 6.94 -1.29
C THR A 528 -6.39 6.06 -0.91
N GLY A 529 -5.19 6.48 -1.29
CA GLY A 529 -3.98 5.70 -1.05
C GLY A 529 -3.49 5.81 0.39
N SER A 530 -2.83 4.73 0.85
CA SER A 530 -2.10 4.63 2.12
C SER A 530 -0.79 3.88 1.85
N VAL A 531 0.25 4.62 1.51
CA VAL A 531 1.47 4.07 0.93
C VAL A 531 2.65 4.12 1.89
N THR A 532 3.41 3.02 1.91
CA THR A 532 4.72 2.91 2.57
C THR A 532 5.50 1.74 1.95
N HIS A 533 6.82 1.76 1.98
CA HIS A 533 7.67 0.63 1.60
C HIS A 533 7.27 -0.01 0.25
N SER A 534 7.04 0.83 -0.76
CA SER A 534 6.65 0.40 -2.12
C SER A 534 5.30 -0.35 -2.21
N PHE A 535 4.45 -0.21 -1.20
CA PHE A 535 3.11 -0.80 -1.22
C PHE A 535 2.06 0.19 -0.73
N ASP A 536 0.99 0.35 -1.51
CA ASP A 536 -0.20 1.11 -1.12
C ASP A 536 -1.26 0.13 -0.62
N MET A 537 -1.58 0.22 0.67
CA MET A 537 -2.46 -0.72 1.37
C MET A 537 -3.93 -0.59 0.99
N ASN A 538 -4.33 0.51 0.32
CA ASN A 538 -5.75 0.81 0.10
C ASN A 538 -6.10 1.17 -1.34
N GLN A 539 -5.14 1.60 -2.19
CA GLN A 539 -5.46 1.98 -3.56
C GLN A 539 -6.16 0.86 -4.33
N ARG A 540 -7.22 1.23 -5.05
CA ARG A 540 -8.03 0.32 -5.85
C ARG A 540 -8.68 1.12 -6.97
N PHE A 541 -8.70 0.57 -8.17
CA PHE A 541 -9.39 1.16 -9.30
C PHE A 541 -10.72 0.44 -9.57
N VAL A 542 -11.77 1.23 -9.82
CA VAL A 542 -13.09 0.75 -10.21
C VAL A 542 -13.62 1.64 -11.33
N GLU A 543 -14.25 1.06 -12.32
CA GLU A 543 -14.93 1.77 -13.41
C GLU A 543 -16.41 1.44 -13.38
N PRO A 544 -17.24 2.26 -12.70
CA PRO A 544 -18.67 2.05 -12.61
C PRO A 544 -19.36 2.40 -13.94
N THR A 545 -20.53 1.84 -14.17
CA THR A 545 -21.36 2.26 -15.30
C THR A 545 -22.07 3.59 -15.00
N PHE A 546 -22.45 4.33 -16.05
CA PHE A 546 -23.15 5.60 -15.86
C PHE A 546 -24.11 5.89 -17.02
N ILE A 547 -25.08 6.79 -16.78
CA ILE A 547 -25.95 7.37 -17.77
C ILE A 547 -25.98 8.89 -17.63
N VAL A 548 -26.10 9.60 -18.77
CA VAL A 548 -26.16 11.07 -18.81
C VAL A 548 -27.56 11.53 -19.17
N THR A 549 -28.08 12.49 -18.40
CA THR A 549 -29.36 13.18 -18.68
C THR A 549 -29.19 14.67 -18.41
N GLY A 550 -29.09 15.45 -19.47
CA GLY A 550 -28.75 16.88 -19.38
C GLY A 550 -27.35 17.04 -18.72
N ASN A 551 -27.27 17.79 -17.63
CA ASN A 551 -26.04 18.00 -16.86
C ASN A 551 -25.85 16.95 -15.73
N GLN A 552 -26.76 15.98 -15.61
CA GLN A 552 -26.67 14.94 -14.58
C GLN A 552 -25.97 13.70 -15.14
N ILE A 553 -25.03 13.17 -14.35
CA ILE A 553 -24.34 11.89 -14.59
C ILE A 553 -24.73 10.97 -13.44
N ARG A 554 -25.61 10.01 -13.72
CA ARG A 554 -26.00 8.99 -12.76
C ARG A 554 -25.03 7.81 -12.83
N VAL A 555 -24.28 7.61 -11.78
CA VAL A 555 -23.26 6.57 -11.64
C VAL A 555 -23.86 5.38 -10.93
N THR A 556 -23.62 4.16 -11.44
CA THR A 556 -24.07 2.89 -10.83
C THR A 556 -22.86 2.07 -10.41
N LEU A 557 -22.71 1.86 -9.11
CA LEU A 557 -21.64 1.02 -8.55
C LEU A 557 -21.80 -0.45 -8.98
N PRO A 558 -20.70 -1.23 -9.03
CA PRO A 558 -20.73 -2.66 -9.28
C PRO A 558 -21.76 -3.38 -8.39
N SER A 559 -22.47 -4.34 -8.95
CA SER A 559 -23.44 -5.16 -8.20
C SER A 559 -22.77 -6.05 -7.16
N ASN A 560 -21.52 -6.46 -7.40
CA ASN A 560 -20.70 -7.13 -6.42
C ASN A 560 -20.05 -6.09 -5.50
N ALA A 561 -20.58 -5.94 -4.30
CA ALA A 561 -20.11 -4.96 -3.33
C ALA A 561 -18.66 -5.17 -2.86
N TYR A 562 -18.09 -6.37 -3.07
CA TYR A 562 -16.69 -6.66 -2.76
C TYR A 562 -15.71 -6.01 -3.76
N GLU A 563 -16.20 -5.59 -4.91
CA GLU A 563 -15.39 -4.83 -5.87
C GLU A 563 -15.17 -3.37 -5.47
N THR A 564 -16.07 -2.86 -4.60
CA THR A 564 -15.99 -1.53 -3.99
C THR A 564 -16.04 -1.62 -2.47
N PRO A 565 -14.99 -2.16 -1.79
CA PRO A 565 -14.93 -2.16 -0.33
C PRO A 565 -15.21 -0.78 0.27
N PRO A 566 -15.72 -0.71 1.51
CA PRO A 566 -16.03 0.56 2.14
C PRO A 566 -14.77 1.42 2.32
N GLY A 567 -14.95 2.72 2.27
CA GLY A 567 -13.86 3.69 2.38
C GLY A 567 -14.08 4.91 1.52
N TYR A 568 -13.02 5.65 1.33
CA TYR A 568 -13.05 6.90 0.57
C TYR A 568 -12.47 6.70 -0.82
N TYR A 569 -13.15 7.29 -1.81
CA TYR A 569 -12.79 7.18 -3.22
C TYR A 569 -12.77 8.57 -3.87
N MET A 570 -11.78 8.80 -4.69
CA MET A 570 -11.72 9.88 -5.66
C MET A 570 -12.50 9.46 -6.90
N VAL A 571 -13.60 10.15 -7.21
CA VAL A 571 -14.38 9.95 -8.44
C VAL A 571 -13.92 10.96 -9.47
N PHE A 572 -13.56 10.48 -10.65
CA PHE A 572 -13.18 11.29 -11.81
C PHE A 572 -14.15 11.06 -12.95
N ILE A 573 -14.42 12.11 -13.71
CA ILE A 573 -15.06 12.03 -15.02
C ILE A 573 -14.01 12.35 -16.09
N LEU A 574 -13.94 11.55 -17.13
CA LEU A 574 -12.96 11.70 -18.21
C LEU A 574 -13.66 11.97 -19.51
N ASP A 575 -13.14 12.92 -20.29
CA ASP A 575 -13.62 13.21 -21.63
C ASP A 575 -13.02 12.25 -22.68
N LYS A 576 -13.42 12.42 -23.95
CA LYS A 576 -12.94 11.60 -25.08
C LYS A 576 -11.42 11.66 -25.31
N ALA A 577 -10.78 12.74 -24.87
CA ALA A 577 -9.32 12.85 -24.92
C ALA A 577 -8.63 12.12 -23.78
N GLY A 578 -9.38 11.53 -22.85
CA GLY A 578 -8.87 10.89 -21.63
C GLY A 578 -8.45 11.88 -20.55
N THR A 579 -8.84 13.15 -20.66
CA THR A 579 -8.52 14.18 -19.68
C THR A 579 -9.44 14.06 -18.46
N PRO A 580 -8.92 13.84 -17.24
CA PRO A 580 -9.74 13.70 -16.05
C PRO A 580 -10.16 15.03 -15.44
N SER A 581 -11.30 15.08 -14.78
CA SER A 581 -11.68 16.16 -13.85
C SER A 581 -10.75 16.22 -12.65
N LYS A 582 -10.85 17.25 -11.79
CA LYS A 582 -10.50 17.11 -10.38
C LYS A 582 -11.47 16.11 -9.75
N ALA A 583 -11.02 15.42 -8.70
CA ALA A 583 -11.81 14.39 -8.05
C ALA A 583 -12.98 14.97 -7.24
N ARG A 584 -14.10 14.25 -7.24
CA ARG A 584 -15.12 14.36 -6.18
C ARG A 584 -14.89 13.24 -5.18
N MET A 585 -14.69 13.61 -3.91
CA MET A 585 -14.56 12.62 -2.86
C MET A 585 -15.93 12.02 -2.52
N ILE A 586 -16.00 10.70 -2.47
CA ILE A 586 -17.16 9.96 -1.97
C ILE A 586 -16.72 9.00 -0.86
N ARG A 587 -17.68 8.62 -0.01
CA ARG A 587 -17.50 7.58 1.00
C ARG A 587 -18.49 6.44 0.73
N ILE A 588 -17.98 5.23 0.55
CA ILE A 588 -18.80 4.03 0.47
C ILE A 588 -18.95 3.45 1.88
N ASN A 589 -20.20 3.25 2.29
CA ASN A 589 -20.54 2.68 3.59
C ASN A 589 -20.14 1.20 3.69
N PRO A 590 -19.82 0.69 4.91
CA PRO A 590 -19.69 -0.73 5.15
C PRO A 590 -20.97 -1.50 4.76
N GLN A 591 -20.78 -2.76 4.34
CA GLN A 591 -21.89 -3.68 4.16
C GLN A 591 -22.47 -4.01 5.52
N ARG A 592 -23.76 -3.76 5.73
CA ARG A 592 -24.46 -4.25 6.91
C ARG A 592 -24.75 -5.73 6.69
N SER A 593 -24.27 -6.57 7.62
CA SER A 593 -24.60 -8.01 7.69
C SER A 593 -26.09 -8.24 7.91
#